data_46b53e551fde7417a8f889fb6f600c09
#
_entry.id   46b53e551fde7417a8f889fb6f600c09
#
_cell.length_a   1.000
_cell.length_b   1.000
_cell.length_c   1.000
_cell.angle_alpha   90.00
_cell.angle_beta   90.00
_cell.angle_gamma   90.00
#
_symmetry.space_group_name_H-M   'P 1'
#
loop_
_entity.id
_entity.type
_entity.pdbx_description
1 polymer ?
#
loop_
_entity_poly.entity_id
_entity_poly.type
_entity_poly.pdbx_seq_one_letter_code
_entity_poly.pdbx_strand_id
1 'polypeptide(L)'
;MLTQCAPETVQAQPVVEVVLALGSNYQADKYLPLARQRLAALGAVQLSTAFQNPDFTATLDQPKPDYTNQCVHLVLTTPMRLQQLQKTFKTLEGDCNRCRQTEPNQVRRVTMDIDILMVKLANIENSLSKKPKFKSVFDWIVMADRYPFKAHEEAGVKELILTKL
;
A
#
# COMPACT_ATOMS: atom_id res chain seq x y z
N MET A 1 -0.83 -18.78 -8.98
CA MET A 1 -2.07 -17.96 -8.92
C MET A 1 -2.08 -17.23 -7.60
N LEU A 2 -2.19 -15.89 -7.60
CA LEU A 2 -2.23 -15.10 -6.37
C LEU A 2 -3.58 -15.30 -5.68
N THR A 3 -3.54 -15.52 -4.36
CA THR A 3 -4.77 -15.63 -3.56
C THR A 3 -5.32 -14.24 -3.30
N GLN A 4 -6.62 -14.04 -3.53
CA GLN A 4 -7.31 -12.79 -3.21
C GLN A 4 -8.16 -12.98 -1.96
N CYS A 5 -8.11 -12.02 -1.04
CA CYS A 5 -8.95 -11.98 0.14
C CYS A 5 -9.46 -10.56 0.41
N ALA A 6 -10.70 -10.46 0.89
CA ALA A 6 -11.19 -9.21 1.44
C ALA A 6 -10.40 -8.87 2.72
N PRO A 7 -10.03 -7.60 2.96
CA PRO A 7 -9.27 -7.21 4.16
C PRO A 7 -9.92 -7.68 5.46
N GLU A 8 -11.25 -7.66 5.53
CA GLU A 8 -12.02 -8.06 6.71
C GLU A 8 -11.78 -9.52 7.10
N THR A 9 -11.46 -10.39 6.14
CA THR A 9 -11.21 -11.82 6.35
C THR A 9 -9.90 -12.08 7.10
N VAL A 10 -8.92 -11.18 6.95
CA VAL A 10 -7.55 -11.36 7.47
C VAL A 10 -7.13 -10.28 8.46
N GLN A 11 -8.07 -9.48 8.96
CA GLN A 11 -7.79 -8.33 9.85
C GLN A 11 -7.01 -8.67 11.12
N ALA A 12 -7.32 -9.80 11.73
CA ALA A 12 -6.66 -10.25 12.96
C ALA A 12 -5.37 -11.05 12.70
N GLN A 13 -5.04 -11.33 11.45
CA GLN A 13 -3.87 -12.14 11.09
C GLN A 13 -2.58 -11.31 11.19
N PRO A 14 -1.48 -11.91 11.69
CA PRO A 14 -0.19 -11.24 11.75
C PRO A 14 0.43 -11.17 10.35
N VAL A 15 0.78 -9.97 9.93
CA VAL A 15 1.43 -9.65 8.67
C VAL A 15 2.93 -9.48 8.92
N VAL A 16 3.77 -10.03 8.06
CA VAL A 16 5.23 -9.90 8.11
C VAL A 16 5.80 -9.03 6.98
N GLU A 17 5.12 -9.02 5.82
CA GLU A 17 5.52 -8.19 4.69
C GLU A 17 4.27 -7.57 4.07
N VAL A 18 4.43 -6.38 3.50
CA VAL A 18 3.34 -5.68 2.84
C VAL A 18 3.84 -4.94 1.61
N VAL A 19 3.04 -4.93 0.55
CA VAL A 19 3.23 -4.05 -0.60
C VAL A 19 2.18 -2.95 -0.54
N LEU A 20 2.66 -1.72 -0.58
CA LEU A 20 1.88 -0.51 -0.47
C LEU A 20 1.90 0.26 -1.79
N ALA A 21 0.80 0.94 -2.10
CA ALA A 21 0.77 2.01 -3.08
C ALA A 21 0.73 3.35 -2.36
N LEU A 22 1.69 4.22 -2.64
CA LEU A 22 1.73 5.60 -2.19
C LEU A 22 1.26 6.51 -3.32
N GLY A 23 0.45 7.51 -2.98
CA GLY A 23 -0.01 8.51 -3.93
C GLY A 23 -0.05 9.90 -3.31
N SER A 24 0.39 10.91 -4.07
CA SER A 24 0.33 12.30 -3.68
C SER A 24 0.08 13.19 -4.89
N ASN A 25 -0.84 14.14 -4.78
CA ASN A 25 -1.08 15.16 -5.80
C ASN A 25 -0.75 16.59 -5.32
N TYR A 26 -0.18 16.70 -4.12
CA TYR A 26 0.14 17.97 -3.51
C TYR A 26 1.44 17.88 -2.73
N GLN A 27 2.44 18.66 -3.12
CA GLN A 27 3.79 18.65 -2.51
C GLN A 27 4.38 17.25 -2.37
N ALA A 28 4.30 16.44 -3.42
CA ALA A 28 4.79 15.07 -3.44
C ALA A 28 6.29 14.97 -3.09
N ASP A 29 7.09 15.94 -3.50
CA ASP A 29 8.51 16.09 -3.18
C ASP A 29 8.79 16.25 -1.69
N LYS A 30 7.82 16.70 -0.91
CA LYS A 30 7.86 16.81 0.55
C LYS A 30 7.29 15.56 1.24
N TYR A 31 6.11 15.13 0.82
CA TYR A 31 5.35 14.12 1.56
C TYR A 31 5.76 12.69 1.24
N LEU A 32 6.21 12.37 0.02
CA LEU A 32 6.74 11.04 -0.28
C LEU A 32 8.01 10.72 0.55
N PRO A 33 9.03 11.58 0.62
CA PRO A 33 10.17 11.33 1.50
C PRO A 33 9.79 11.17 2.97
N LEU A 34 8.85 11.98 3.47
CA LEU A 34 8.36 11.86 4.85
C LEU A 34 7.67 10.52 5.10
N ALA A 35 6.80 10.09 4.20
CA ALA A 35 6.15 8.79 4.29
C ALA A 35 7.17 7.64 4.27
N ARG A 36 8.15 7.68 3.37
CA ARG A 36 9.22 6.67 3.30
C ARG A 36 10.01 6.59 4.61
N GLN A 37 10.35 7.74 5.19
CA GLN A 37 11.06 7.80 6.48
C GLN A 37 10.23 7.17 7.61
N ARG A 38 8.94 7.45 7.66
CA ARG A 38 8.02 6.87 8.64
C ARG A 38 7.86 5.36 8.44
N LEU A 39 7.76 4.90 7.21
CA LEU A 39 7.71 3.46 6.89
C LEU A 39 9.01 2.75 7.27
N ALA A 40 10.17 3.37 7.07
CA ALA A 40 11.47 2.83 7.45
C ALA A 40 11.61 2.60 8.96
N ALA A 41 10.85 3.30 9.78
CA ALA A 41 10.78 3.04 11.23
C ALA A 41 10.05 1.73 11.57
N LEU A 42 9.26 1.18 10.66
CA LEU A 42 8.53 -0.08 10.84
C LEU A 42 9.31 -1.31 10.35
N GLY A 43 10.29 -1.12 9.49
CA GLY A 43 11.05 -2.23 8.92
C GLY A 43 11.88 -1.84 7.71
N ALA A 44 12.33 -2.85 6.95
CA ALA A 44 13.11 -2.67 5.75
C ALA A 44 12.22 -2.25 4.56
N VAL A 45 12.58 -1.16 3.90
CA VAL A 45 11.83 -0.55 2.80
C VAL A 45 12.56 -0.75 1.48
N GLN A 46 11.85 -1.21 0.47
CA GLN A 46 12.27 -1.20 -0.93
C GLN A 46 11.27 -0.39 -1.75
N LEU A 47 11.77 0.43 -2.65
CA LEU A 47 10.97 1.36 -3.45
C LEU A 47 10.94 0.93 -4.91
N SER A 48 9.79 1.03 -5.54
CA SER A 48 9.67 0.95 -6.99
C SER A 48 10.06 2.28 -7.64
N THR A 49 10.11 2.29 -8.95
CA THR A 49 10.10 3.52 -9.74
C THR A 49 8.87 4.35 -9.35
N ALA A 50 9.05 5.67 -9.24
CA ALA A 50 7.96 6.61 -9.04
C ALA A 50 7.44 7.08 -10.39
N PHE A 51 6.11 7.12 -10.56
CA PHE A 51 5.44 7.54 -11.78
C PHE A 51 4.63 8.81 -11.54
N GLN A 52 4.64 9.71 -12.50
CA GLN A 52 3.69 10.81 -12.56
C GLN A 52 2.52 10.41 -13.46
N ASN A 53 1.33 10.51 -12.93
CA ASN A 53 0.10 10.11 -13.60
C ASN A 53 -0.91 11.26 -13.59
N PRO A 54 -1.50 11.59 -14.76
CA PRO A 54 -2.60 12.53 -14.77
C PRO A 54 -3.78 11.97 -13.96
N ASP A 55 -4.49 12.87 -13.27
CA ASP A 55 -5.77 12.51 -12.66
C ASP A 55 -6.78 12.24 -13.78
N PHE A 56 -7.20 10.98 -13.93
CA PHE A 56 -8.13 10.58 -15.00
C PHE A 56 -9.54 11.19 -14.85
N THR A 57 -9.84 11.81 -13.70
CA THR A 57 -11.08 12.57 -13.49
C THR A 57 -10.93 14.05 -13.88
N ALA A 58 -9.73 14.49 -14.29
CA ALA A 58 -9.51 15.84 -14.76
C ALA A 58 -10.13 16.05 -16.16
N THR A 59 -10.65 17.25 -16.39
CA THR A 59 -11.18 17.70 -17.67
C THR A 59 -10.52 19.02 -18.08
N LEU A 60 -10.71 19.45 -19.34
CA LEU A 60 -10.23 20.77 -19.79
C LEU A 60 -10.86 21.91 -18.98
N ASP A 61 -12.13 21.76 -18.58
CA ASP A 61 -12.85 22.77 -17.79
C ASP A 61 -12.54 22.67 -16.30
N GLN A 62 -12.09 21.49 -15.83
CA GLN A 62 -11.72 21.23 -14.43
C GLN A 62 -10.36 20.51 -14.39
N PRO A 63 -9.26 21.23 -14.64
CA PRO A 63 -7.92 20.65 -14.56
C PRO A 63 -7.61 20.25 -13.12
N LYS A 64 -6.92 19.10 -12.96
CA LYS A 64 -6.46 18.59 -11.67
C LYS A 64 -4.97 18.32 -11.72
N PRO A 65 -4.25 18.47 -10.61
CA PRO A 65 -2.83 18.18 -10.57
C PRO A 65 -2.57 16.69 -10.79
N ASP A 66 -1.41 16.38 -11.38
CA ASP A 66 -0.94 15.03 -11.53
C ASP A 66 -0.67 14.38 -10.17
N TYR A 67 -0.85 13.07 -10.10
CA TYR A 67 -0.40 12.25 -8.99
C TYR A 67 1.05 11.79 -9.22
N THR A 68 1.83 11.78 -8.14
CA THR A 68 3.05 10.99 -8.06
C THR A 68 2.72 9.71 -7.32
N ASN A 69 2.93 8.56 -7.95
CA ASN A 69 2.64 7.24 -7.43
C ASN A 69 3.91 6.40 -7.31
N GLN A 70 4.04 5.67 -6.22
CA GLN A 70 5.17 4.78 -5.99
C GLN A 70 4.71 3.58 -5.17
N CYS A 71 5.17 2.38 -5.50
CA CYS A 71 4.99 1.22 -4.65
C CYS A 71 6.14 1.06 -3.66
N VAL A 72 5.82 0.49 -2.50
CA VAL A 72 6.77 0.19 -1.43
C VAL A 72 6.59 -1.25 -1.01
N HIS A 73 7.67 -2.02 -0.98
CA HIS A 73 7.73 -3.30 -0.29
C HIS A 73 8.33 -3.05 1.09
N LEU A 74 7.57 -3.32 2.13
CA LEU A 74 7.95 -3.17 3.52
C LEU A 74 8.00 -4.54 4.18
N VAL A 75 9.19 -4.91 4.67
CA VAL A 75 9.41 -6.08 5.52
C VAL A 75 9.40 -5.61 6.96
N LEU A 76 8.37 -5.99 7.71
CA LEU A 76 8.19 -5.54 9.09
C LEU A 76 9.24 -6.12 10.02
N THR A 77 9.83 -5.30 10.89
CA THR A 77 10.74 -5.77 11.94
C THR A 77 10.02 -6.66 12.94
N THR A 78 8.77 -6.31 13.26
CA THR A 78 7.89 -7.08 14.14
C THR A 78 6.56 -7.32 13.41
N PRO A 79 6.03 -8.55 13.38
CA PRO A 79 4.74 -8.82 12.79
C PRO A 79 3.64 -7.95 13.42
N MET A 80 2.75 -7.43 12.58
CA MET A 80 1.60 -6.63 13.02
C MET A 80 0.33 -7.19 12.43
N ARG A 81 -0.77 -7.15 13.19
CA ARG A 81 -2.09 -7.49 12.66
C ARG A 81 -2.48 -6.51 11.55
N LEU A 82 -3.18 -6.99 10.53
CA LEU A 82 -3.60 -6.14 9.42
C LEU A 82 -4.37 -4.90 9.89
N GLN A 83 -5.28 -5.05 10.85
CA GLN A 83 -6.01 -3.92 11.42
C GLN A 83 -5.12 -2.88 12.09
N GLN A 84 -4.01 -3.30 12.71
CA GLN A 84 -3.03 -2.37 13.31
C GLN A 84 -2.25 -1.63 12.22
N LEU A 85 -1.87 -2.33 11.15
CA LEU A 85 -1.22 -1.70 9.99
C LEU A 85 -2.12 -0.66 9.35
N GLN A 86 -3.40 -0.98 9.15
CA GLN A 86 -4.38 -0.02 8.59
C GLN A 86 -4.46 1.25 9.44
N LYS A 87 -4.52 1.12 10.77
CA LYS A 87 -4.53 2.26 11.70
C LYS A 87 -3.21 3.05 11.61
N THR A 88 -2.08 2.34 11.60
CA THR A 88 -0.75 2.96 11.50
C THR A 88 -0.62 3.79 10.22
N PHE A 89 -1.08 3.28 9.09
CA PHE A 89 -1.02 4.00 7.82
C PHE A 89 -1.97 5.20 7.78
N LYS A 90 -3.15 5.11 8.40
CA LYS A 90 -4.05 6.26 8.58
C LYS A 90 -3.43 7.35 9.45
N THR A 91 -2.74 6.97 10.52
CA THR A 91 -1.98 7.93 11.36
C THR A 91 -0.86 8.57 10.55
N LEU A 92 -0.12 7.79 9.76
CA LEU A 92 0.96 8.29 8.91
C LEU A 92 0.44 9.26 7.85
N GLU A 93 -0.71 8.98 7.23
CA GLU A 93 -1.37 9.93 6.32
C GLU A 93 -1.68 11.25 7.04
N GLY A 94 -2.16 11.19 8.29
CA GLY A 94 -2.39 12.36 9.14
C GLY A 94 -1.11 13.13 9.44
N ASP A 95 -0.01 12.45 9.73
CA ASP A 95 1.32 13.05 9.91
C ASP A 95 1.82 13.77 8.64
N CYS A 96 1.33 13.34 7.48
CA CYS A 96 1.54 14.00 6.19
C CYS A 96 0.49 15.09 5.91
N ASN A 97 -0.20 15.58 6.91
CA ASN A 97 -1.23 16.62 6.80
C ASN A 97 -2.40 16.24 5.88
N ARG A 98 -2.73 14.96 5.79
CA ARG A 98 -3.86 14.51 4.98
C ARG A 98 -5.16 15.06 5.54
N CYS A 99 -5.87 15.86 4.75
CA CYS A 99 -7.19 16.40 5.05
C CYS A 99 -8.20 15.84 4.05
N ARG A 100 -9.27 15.22 4.56
CA ARG A 100 -10.34 14.63 3.73
C ARG A 100 -11.51 15.57 3.53
N GLN A 101 -11.53 16.71 4.22
CA GLN A 101 -12.53 17.75 4.03
C GLN A 101 -12.13 18.62 2.85
N THR A 102 -13.02 18.72 1.87
CA THR A 102 -12.83 19.55 0.68
C THR A 102 -14.01 20.50 0.60
N GLU A 103 -13.75 21.80 0.53
CA GLU A 103 -14.77 22.78 0.28
C GLU A 103 -15.39 22.60 -1.12
N PRO A 104 -16.68 22.90 -1.32
CA PRO A 104 -17.30 22.88 -2.63
C PRO A 104 -16.48 23.72 -3.63
N ASN A 105 -16.28 23.21 -4.84
CA ASN A 105 -15.48 23.82 -5.92
C ASN A 105 -13.97 23.91 -5.72
N GLN A 106 -13.41 23.29 -4.67
CA GLN A 106 -11.97 23.17 -4.50
C GLN A 106 -11.44 21.85 -5.06
N VAL A 107 -10.24 21.90 -5.64
CA VAL A 107 -9.52 20.69 -6.04
C VAL A 107 -9.07 19.94 -4.78
N ARG A 108 -9.40 18.67 -4.70
CA ARG A 108 -9.00 17.80 -3.59
C ARG A 108 -7.49 17.67 -3.53
N ARG A 109 -6.88 18.11 -2.45
CA ARG A 109 -5.47 17.93 -2.16
C ARG A 109 -5.22 16.61 -1.44
N VAL A 110 -4.45 15.74 -2.06
CA VAL A 110 -4.01 14.49 -1.48
C VAL A 110 -2.52 14.62 -1.19
N THR A 111 -2.19 14.96 0.05
CA THR A 111 -0.79 15.06 0.48
C THR A 111 -0.13 13.70 0.50
N MET A 112 -0.83 12.68 1.02
CA MET A 112 -0.40 11.30 1.04
C MET A 112 -1.61 10.38 1.14
N ASP A 113 -1.64 9.37 0.28
CA ASP A 113 -2.56 8.25 0.34
C ASP A 113 -1.74 6.95 0.37
N ILE A 114 -2.09 6.04 1.27
CA ILE A 114 -1.37 4.79 1.50
C ILE A 114 -2.34 3.64 1.43
N ASP A 115 -2.25 2.87 0.37
CA ASP A 115 -3.11 1.72 0.13
C ASP A 115 -2.34 0.41 0.25
N ILE A 116 -2.91 -0.55 0.96
CA ILE A 116 -2.35 -1.90 1.05
C ILE A 116 -2.80 -2.69 -0.18
N LEU A 117 -1.84 -3.09 -1.01
CA LEU A 117 -2.10 -3.91 -2.20
C LEU A 117 -2.03 -5.40 -1.92
N MET A 118 -1.01 -5.81 -1.19
CA MET A 118 -0.72 -7.21 -0.90
C MET A 118 -0.13 -7.34 0.51
N VAL A 119 -0.41 -8.47 1.14
CA VAL A 119 0.19 -8.83 2.43
C VAL A 119 0.75 -10.24 2.39
N LYS A 120 1.78 -10.49 3.21
CA LYS A 120 2.28 -11.82 3.51
C LYS A 120 2.09 -12.08 4.98
N LEU A 121 1.40 -13.17 5.29
CA LEU A 121 1.11 -13.54 6.67
C LEU A 121 2.28 -14.28 7.30
N ALA A 122 2.44 -14.13 8.62
CA ALA A 122 3.36 -14.97 9.37
C ALA A 122 2.91 -16.43 9.26
N ASN A 123 3.85 -17.34 8.98
CA ASN A 123 3.60 -18.76 9.07
C ASN A 123 3.39 -19.12 10.55
N ILE A 124 2.15 -19.20 10.96
CA ILE A 124 1.82 -19.83 12.22
C ILE A 124 1.85 -21.32 11.95
N GLU A 125 2.97 -21.98 12.25
CA GLU A 125 2.98 -23.40 12.44
C GLU A 125 2.10 -23.68 13.65
N ASN A 126 0.79 -23.86 13.40
CA ASN A 126 -0.08 -24.41 14.39
C ASN A 126 0.32 -25.87 14.57
N SER A 127 1.03 -26.15 15.66
CA SER A 127 1.40 -27.48 16.13
C SER A 127 0.21 -28.43 16.35
N LEU A 128 -1.01 -28.05 16.01
CA LEU A 128 -2.25 -28.78 16.25
C LEU A 128 -3.16 -28.98 15.03
N SER A 129 -2.83 -28.48 13.84
CA SER A 129 -3.63 -28.79 12.65
C SER A 129 -2.81 -29.47 11.56
N LYS A 130 -3.21 -30.69 11.24
CA LYS A 130 -2.54 -31.62 10.31
C LYS A 130 -2.57 -31.21 8.82
N LYS A 131 -2.87 -29.96 8.48
CA LYS A 131 -2.74 -29.47 7.09
C LYS A 131 -2.36 -27.98 7.10
N PRO A 132 -1.15 -27.60 6.69
CA PRO A 132 -0.83 -26.21 6.38
C PRO A 132 -1.69 -25.78 5.20
N LYS A 133 -2.61 -24.83 5.40
CA LYS A 133 -3.49 -24.31 4.35
C LYS A 133 -2.77 -23.46 3.31
N PHE A 134 -1.51 -23.09 3.56
CA PHE A 134 -0.71 -22.25 2.66
C PHE A 134 0.73 -22.77 2.65
N LYS A 135 1.01 -23.69 1.76
CA LYS A 135 2.38 -24.08 1.40
C LYS A 135 2.63 -23.66 -0.02
N SER A 136 3.26 -22.53 -0.24
CA SER A 136 4.07 -22.31 -1.43
C SER A 136 4.94 -21.07 -1.28
N VAL A 137 5.96 -20.97 -2.07
CA VAL A 137 6.93 -19.87 -2.21
C VAL A 137 6.23 -18.53 -2.54
N PHE A 138 4.89 -18.53 -2.69
CA PHE A 138 4.04 -17.41 -3.08
C PHE A 138 2.94 -17.13 -2.05
N ASP A 139 3.35 -16.91 -0.79
CA ASP A 139 2.37 -16.66 0.28
C ASP A 139 1.84 -15.21 0.29
N TRP A 140 1.80 -14.57 -0.86
CA TRP A 140 1.23 -13.25 -1.02
C TRP A 140 -0.28 -13.32 -1.19
N ILE A 141 -0.99 -12.53 -0.38
CA ILE A 141 -2.43 -12.33 -0.45
C ILE A 141 -2.71 -10.95 -1.02
N VAL A 142 -3.41 -10.90 -2.13
CA VAL A 142 -3.87 -9.65 -2.76
C VAL A 142 -5.12 -9.17 -2.05
N MET A 143 -5.16 -7.89 -1.69
CA MET A 143 -6.37 -7.28 -1.15
C MET A 143 -7.42 -7.16 -2.24
N ALA A 144 -8.55 -7.83 -2.04
CA ALA A 144 -9.60 -7.94 -3.05
C ALA A 144 -10.25 -6.61 -3.42
N ASP A 145 -10.29 -5.67 -2.47
CA ASP A 145 -10.80 -4.31 -2.67
C ASP A 145 -9.87 -3.41 -3.51
N ARG A 146 -8.63 -3.89 -3.78
CA ARG A 146 -7.63 -3.20 -4.62
C ARG A 146 -7.36 -3.88 -5.95
N TYR A 147 -7.96 -5.01 -6.20
CA TYR A 147 -7.78 -5.75 -7.45
C TYR A 147 -8.97 -5.53 -8.40
N PRO A 148 -8.75 -5.34 -9.72
CA PRO A 148 -7.44 -5.34 -10.41
C PRO A 148 -6.59 -4.10 -10.11
N PHE A 149 -5.28 -4.28 -10.10
CA PHE A 149 -4.34 -3.18 -9.87
C PHE A 149 -4.41 -2.16 -11.00
N LYS A 150 -4.21 -0.89 -10.65
CA LYS A 150 -3.96 0.16 -11.63
C LYS A 150 -2.62 -0.10 -12.34
N ALA A 151 -2.43 0.45 -13.53
CA ALA A 151 -1.23 0.20 -14.33
C ALA A 151 0.08 0.49 -13.59
N HIS A 152 0.16 1.59 -12.85
CA HIS A 152 1.34 1.95 -12.05
C HIS A 152 1.52 1.05 -10.81
N GLU A 153 0.43 0.57 -10.22
CA GLU A 153 0.47 -0.39 -9.11
C GLU A 153 0.97 -1.75 -9.60
N GLU A 154 0.46 -2.23 -10.73
CA GLU A 154 0.92 -3.47 -11.35
C GLU A 154 2.40 -3.41 -11.72
N ALA A 155 2.86 -2.29 -12.29
CA ALA A 155 4.26 -2.07 -12.61
C ALA A 155 5.14 -2.11 -11.36
N GLY A 156 4.72 -1.44 -10.28
CA GLY A 156 5.43 -1.44 -9.01
C GLY A 156 5.48 -2.81 -8.34
N VAL A 157 4.37 -3.56 -8.35
CA VAL A 157 4.33 -4.93 -7.82
C VAL A 157 5.27 -5.85 -8.62
N LYS A 158 5.27 -5.77 -9.94
CA LYS A 158 6.19 -6.54 -10.80
C LYS A 158 7.64 -6.22 -10.46
N GLU A 159 7.99 -4.94 -10.36
CA GLU A 159 9.36 -4.51 -10.04
C GLU A 159 9.83 -5.01 -8.67
N LEU A 160 8.99 -4.94 -7.64
CA LEU A 160 9.35 -5.25 -6.26
C LEU A 160 9.31 -6.74 -5.91
N ILE A 161 8.38 -7.47 -6.49
CA ILE A 161 8.08 -8.86 -6.08
C ILE A 161 8.42 -9.85 -7.18
N LEU A 162 7.97 -9.62 -8.42
CA LEU A 162 8.04 -10.63 -9.48
C LEU A 162 9.39 -10.68 -10.19
N THR A 163 10.21 -9.64 -10.14
CA THR A 163 11.57 -9.64 -10.72
C THR A 163 12.60 -10.37 -9.86
N LYS A 164 12.22 -10.79 -8.65
CA LYS A 164 13.09 -11.53 -7.71
C LYS A 164 12.82 -13.03 -7.71
N LEU A 165 11.98 -13.49 -8.59
CA LEU A 165 11.65 -14.88 -8.83
C LEU A 165 12.32 -15.39 -10.09
#